data_88e023e1ffbb1add890a60106da74d91
#
_entry.id   88e023e1ffbb1add890a60106da74d91
#
_cell.length_a   1.000
_cell.length_b   1.000
_cell.length_c   1.000
_cell.angle_alpha   90.00
_cell.angle_beta   90.00
_cell.angle_gamma   90.00
#
_symmetry.space_group_name_H-M   'P 1'
#
loop_
_entity.id
_entity.type
_entity.pdbx_description
1 polymer ?
#
loop_
_entity_poly.entity_id
_entity_poly.type
_entity_poly.pdbx_seq_one_letter_code
_entity_poly.pdbx_strand_id
1 'polypeptide(L)'
;MNSDIRKLLEEVQSGSVSVDDALLKIKMSPFEDIGYAKVDLHRRVRQGAAEVIYGAGKTPEQIAGIIDTMRRHGQNRILITRMSEEAAEYVANTVPLDYRKDAKVGIVGGFPEPDGIGKVVIATGGTSDIPVAE
;
A
#
# COMPACT_ATOMS: atom_id res chain seq x y z
N MET A 1 8.78 14.55 0.40
CA MET A 1 7.70 14.22 -0.57
C MET A 1 6.81 15.42 -0.88
N ASN A 2 6.16 16.03 0.09
CA ASN A 2 5.38 17.27 -0.19
C ASN A 2 6.23 18.42 -0.73
N SER A 3 7.52 18.53 -0.34
CA SER A 3 8.43 19.56 -0.85
C SER A 3 8.73 19.41 -2.35
N ASP A 4 8.90 18.17 -2.83
CA ASP A 4 9.31 17.92 -4.23
C ASP A 4 8.14 18.11 -5.20
N ILE A 5 6.94 17.67 -4.80
CA ILE A 5 5.73 17.93 -5.58
C ILE A 5 5.41 19.42 -5.58
N ARG A 6 5.54 20.08 -4.44
CA ARG A 6 5.33 21.53 -4.34
C ARG A 6 6.29 22.29 -5.26
N LYS A 7 7.58 21.96 -5.21
CA LYS A 7 8.58 22.54 -6.09
C LYS A 7 8.26 22.32 -7.57
N LEU A 8 7.84 21.10 -7.92
CA LEU A 8 7.42 20.77 -9.29
C LEU A 8 6.21 21.60 -9.74
N LEU A 9 5.22 21.81 -8.86
CA LEU A 9 4.06 22.66 -9.15
C LEU A 9 4.45 24.15 -9.31
N GLU A 10 5.39 24.63 -8.50
CA GLU A 10 5.96 25.97 -8.62
C GLU A 10 6.71 26.13 -9.95
N GLU A 11 7.45 25.11 -10.40
CA GLU A 11 8.11 25.06 -11.71
C GLU A 11 7.08 25.08 -12.87
N VAL A 12 5.95 24.41 -12.71
CA VAL A 12 4.84 24.48 -13.70
C VAL A 12 4.22 25.89 -13.71
N GLN A 13 3.97 26.45 -12.53
CA GLN A 13 3.39 27.78 -12.41
C GLN A 13 4.29 28.86 -13.02
N SER A 14 5.61 28.75 -12.87
CA SER A 14 6.60 29.66 -13.46
C SER A 14 6.82 29.45 -14.97
N GLY A 15 6.25 28.38 -15.54
CA GLY A 15 6.43 28.02 -16.94
C GLY A 15 7.78 27.37 -17.27
N SER A 16 8.59 27.04 -16.25
CA SER A 16 9.88 26.37 -16.45
C SER A 16 9.73 24.85 -16.75
N VAL A 17 8.60 24.27 -16.39
CA VAL A 17 8.24 22.87 -16.69
C VAL A 17 6.84 22.84 -17.28
N SER A 18 6.63 22.09 -18.37
CA SER A 18 5.30 21.90 -18.93
C SER A 18 4.43 21.01 -18.03
N VAL A 19 3.10 21.13 -18.15
CA VAL A 19 2.17 20.26 -17.44
C VAL A 19 2.40 18.78 -17.80
N ASP A 20 2.66 18.49 -19.06
CA ASP A 20 2.92 17.11 -19.52
C ASP A 20 4.23 16.55 -18.98
N ASP A 21 5.29 17.35 -18.92
CA ASP A 21 6.55 16.96 -18.29
C ASP A 21 6.41 16.77 -16.78
N ALA A 22 5.63 17.61 -16.12
CA ALA A 22 5.34 17.48 -14.70
C ALA A 22 4.55 16.19 -14.42
N LEU A 23 3.53 15.88 -15.23
CA LEU A 23 2.79 14.62 -15.15
C LEU A 23 3.71 13.41 -15.38
N LEU A 24 4.63 13.50 -16.35
CA LEU A 24 5.60 12.45 -16.59
C LEU A 24 6.54 12.27 -15.41
N LYS A 25 7.06 13.34 -14.84
CA LYS A 25 7.90 13.30 -13.63
C LYS A 25 7.15 12.68 -12.45
N ILE A 26 5.88 13.02 -12.22
CA ILE A 26 5.04 12.43 -11.18
C ILE A 26 4.81 10.93 -11.45
N LYS A 27 4.61 10.53 -12.70
CA LYS A 27 4.42 9.12 -13.07
C LYS A 27 5.70 8.30 -12.95
N MET A 28 6.86 8.89 -13.20
CA MET A 28 8.16 8.22 -13.16
C MET A 28 8.84 8.25 -11.78
N SER A 29 8.42 9.08 -10.89
CA SER A 29 8.92 9.19 -9.51
C SER A 29 7.95 8.61 -8.50
N PRO A 30 8.38 8.21 -7.37
CA PRO A 30 9.53 7.41 -7.03
C PRO A 30 9.17 6.18 -6.24
N PHE A 31 9.89 5.17 -6.48
CA PHE A 31 10.01 4.07 -5.54
C PHE A 31 11.06 4.44 -4.49
N GLU A 32 10.81 4.22 -3.23
CA GLU A 32 11.85 4.17 -2.23
C GLU A 32 12.47 2.78 -2.26
N ASP A 33 13.76 2.71 -2.58
CA ASP A 33 14.53 1.46 -2.57
C ASP A 33 15.08 1.24 -1.17
N ILE A 34 14.57 0.23 -0.47
CA ILE A 34 15.01 -0.17 0.87
C ILE A 34 15.94 -1.40 0.83
N GLY A 35 16.56 -1.68 -0.34
CA GLY A 35 17.53 -2.74 -0.55
C GLY A 35 16.90 -4.08 -0.95
N TYR A 36 15.80 -4.48 -0.36
CA TYR A 36 15.07 -5.72 -0.66
C TYR A 36 13.68 -5.48 -1.26
N ALA A 37 13.23 -4.26 -1.32
CA ALA A 37 11.96 -3.88 -1.93
C ALA A 37 12.02 -2.45 -2.47
N LYS A 38 11.24 -2.19 -3.52
CA LYS A 38 10.96 -0.85 -4.04
C LYS A 38 9.52 -0.51 -3.69
N VAL A 39 9.34 0.43 -2.76
CA VAL A 39 8.02 0.83 -2.27
C VAL A 39 7.47 1.95 -3.17
N ASP A 40 6.34 1.70 -3.85
CA ASP A 40 5.65 2.71 -4.67
C ASP A 40 4.85 3.67 -3.78
N LEU A 41 5.41 4.84 -3.55
CA LEU A 41 4.82 5.86 -2.68
C LEU A 41 3.75 6.71 -3.39
N HIS A 42 3.63 6.62 -4.70
CA HIS A 42 2.71 7.44 -5.50
C HIS A 42 1.53 6.69 -6.10
N ARG A 43 1.38 5.40 -5.83
CA ARG A 43 0.28 4.59 -6.37
C ARG A 43 -1.09 5.19 -6.08
N ARG A 44 -1.30 5.73 -4.87
CA ARG A 44 -2.55 6.38 -4.50
C ARG A 44 -2.88 7.59 -5.38
N VAL A 45 -1.85 8.37 -5.75
CA VAL A 45 -2.02 9.55 -6.62
C VAL A 45 -2.32 9.12 -8.06
N ARG A 46 -1.69 8.01 -8.51
CA ARG A 46 -1.86 7.52 -9.90
C ARG A 46 -3.10 6.66 -10.10
N GLN A 47 -3.50 5.86 -9.11
CA GLN A 47 -4.52 4.82 -9.24
C GLN A 47 -5.65 4.94 -8.22
N GLY A 48 -5.60 5.93 -7.31
CA GLY A 48 -6.60 6.11 -6.25
C GLY A 48 -6.53 5.09 -5.10
N ALA A 49 -5.70 4.04 -5.23
CA ALA A 49 -5.50 3.02 -4.21
C ALA A 49 -4.06 3.02 -3.70
N ALA A 50 -3.89 2.76 -2.40
CA ALA A 50 -2.58 2.59 -1.80
C ALA A 50 -1.87 1.31 -2.31
N GLU A 51 -0.56 1.23 -2.09
CA GLU A 51 0.21 0.01 -2.35
C GLU A 51 -0.29 -1.13 -1.47
N VAL A 52 -0.38 -2.31 -2.06
CA VAL A 52 -0.69 -3.55 -1.37
C VAL A 52 0.61 -4.36 -1.23
N ILE A 53 0.92 -4.81 -0.02
CA ILE A 53 2.09 -5.65 0.21
C ILE A 53 1.71 -7.10 -0.11
N TYR A 54 2.39 -7.70 -1.06
CA TYR A 54 2.31 -9.14 -1.30
C TYR A 54 3.28 -9.86 -0.38
N GLY A 55 2.77 -10.52 0.66
CA GLY A 55 3.58 -11.09 1.74
C GLY A 55 4.26 -12.40 1.41
N ALA A 56 3.81 -13.13 0.36
CA ALA A 56 4.42 -14.41 0.02
C ALA A 56 5.91 -14.27 -0.34
N GLY A 57 6.74 -15.11 0.26
CA GLY A 57 8.18 -15.11 0.04
C GLY A 57 8.96 -13.98 0.72
N LYS A 58 8.28 -13.12 1.49
CA LYS A 58 8.94 -12.10 2.31
C LYS A 58 9.14 -12.56 3.74
N THR A 59 10.25 -12.16 4.34
CA THR A 59 10.46 -12.40 5.77
C THR A 59 9.62 -11.43 6.62
N PRO A 60 9.35 -11.75 7.90
CA PRO A 60 8.65 -10.84 8.80
C PRO A 60 9.28 -9.46 8.88
N GLU A 61 10.61 -9.39 8.92
CA GLU A 61 11.38 -8.15 8.98
C GLU A 61 11.21 -7.31 7.70
N GLN A 62 11.19 -7.97 6.54
CA GLN A 62 10.97 -7.30 5.26
C GLN A 62 9.58 -6.68 5.19
N ILE A 63 8.55 -7.40 5.63
CA ILE A 63 7.18 -6.86 5.68
C ILE A 63 7.12 -5.67 6.64
N ALA A 64 7.68 -5.79 7.83
CA ALA A 64 7.71 -4.70 8.80
C ALA A 64 8.46 -3.46 8.28
N GLY A 65 9.58 -3.64 7.60
CA GLY A 65 10.35 -2.54 6.99
C GLY A 65 9.60 -1.83 5.88
N ILE A 66 8.85 -2.57 5.05
CA ILE A 66 7.98 -1.98 4.01
C ILE A 66 6.85 -1.18 4.67
N ILE A 67 6.20 -1.72 5.69
CA ILE A 67 5.15 -1.03 6.45
C ILE A 67 5.68 0.27 7.04
N ASP A 68 6.84 0.23 7.69
CA ASP A 68 7.46 1.42 8.28
C ASP A 68 7.73 2.50 7.23
N THR A 69 8.29 2.10 6.09
CA THR A 69 8.53 3.01 4.96
C THR A 69 7.23 3.63 4.45
N MET A 70 6.19 2.85 4.24
CA MET A 70 4.88 3.35 3.80
C MET A 70 4.29 4.34 4.81
N ARG A 71 4.37 4.03 6.12
CA ARG A 71 3.86 4.90 7.18
C ARG A 71 4.63 6.20 7.29
N ARG A 72 5.95 6.19 7.17
CA ARG A 72 6.78 7.41 7.13
C ARG A 72 6.38 8.36 6.00
N HIS A 73 5.82 7.83 4.91
CA HIS A 73 5.32 8.60 3.78
C HIS A 73 3.81 8.87 3.84
N GLY A 74 3.20 8.69 5.02
CA GLY A 74 1.80 9.05 5.26
C GLY A 74 0.77 8.01 4.78
N GLN A 75 1.23 6.81 4.38
CA GLN A 75 0.34 5.70 4.04
C GLN A 75 -0.01 4.93 5.32
N ASN A 76 -1.07 5.34 6.00
CA ASN A 76 -1.45 4.79 7.29
C ASN A 76 -2.39 3.58 7.20
N ARG A 77 -2.99 3.33 6.03
CA ARG A 77 -3.83 2.16 5.75
C ARG A 77 -3.12 1.26 4.76
N ILE A 78 -2.76 0.07 5.20
CA ILE A 78 -1.93 -0.87 4.43
C ILE A 78 -2.59 -2.24 4.48
N LEU A 79 -2.76 -2.83 3.29
CA LEU A 79 -3.22 -4.19 3.13
C LEU A 79 -2.01 -5.10 2.82
N ILE A 80 -1.88 -6.18 3.56
CA ILE A 80 -0.87 -7.21 3.33
C ILE A 80 -1.58 -8.50 2.97
N THR A 81 -1.34 -9.02 1.78
CA THR A 81 -1.89 -10.29 1.32
C THR A 81 -0.87 -11.41 1.47
N ARG A 82 -1.33 -12.65 1.54
CA ARG A 82 -0.47 -13.85 1.71
C ARG A 82 0.49 -13.73 2.89
N MET A 83 0.02 -13.15 3.98
CA MET A 83 0.78 -12.97 5.21
C MET A 83 0.77 -14.25 6.04
N SER A 84 1.94 -14.72 6.47
CA SER A 84 2.04 -15.85 7.39
C SER A 84 1.67 -15.44 8.83
N GLU A 85 1.31 -16.41 9.67
CA GLU A 85 1.06 -16.16 11.10
C GLU A 85 2.31 -15.61 11.81
N GLU A 86 3.48 -16.18 11.50
CA GLU A 86 4.77 -15.71 12.03
C GLU A 86 5.02 -14.23 11.69
N ALA A 87 4.77 -13.85 10.44
CA ALA A 87 4.89 -12.45 10.02
C ALA A 87 3.87 -11.55 10.71
N ALA A 88 2.64 -12.05 10.92
CA ALA A 88 1.60 -11.31 11.63
C ALA A 88 1.98 -11.06 13.10
N GLU A 89 2.49 -12.08 13.80
CA GLU A 89 2.97 -11.94 15.19
C GLU A 89 4.12 -10.93 15.28
N TYR A 90 5.08 -11.01 14.36
CA TYR A 90 6.21 -10.08 14.32
C TYR A 90 5.76 -8.64 14.08
N VAL A 91 4.91 -8.41 13.09
CA VAL A 91 4.40 -7.08 12.74
C VAL A 91 3.52 -6.51 13.86
N ALA A 92 2.70 -7.34 14.51
CA ALA A 92 1.85 -6.92 15.62
C ALA A 92 2.63 -6.36 16.81
N ASN A 93 3.90 -6.74 16.99
CA ASN A 93 4.79 -6.16 18.00
C ASN A 93 5.28 -4.76 17.63
N THR A 94 5.17 -4.34 16.38
CA THR A 94 5.67 -3.05 15.90
C THR A 94 4.56 -2.05 15.60
N VAL A 95 3.38 -2.53 15.19
CA VAL A 95 2.23 -1.73 14.78
C VAL A 95 0.93 -2.48 15.05
N PRO A 96 -0.16 -1.77 15.44
CA PRO A 96 -1.47 -2.41 15.53
C PRO A 96 -1.85 -3.06 14.21
N LEU A 97 -2.15 -4.36 14.26
CA LEU A 97 -2.46 -5.19 13.10
C LEU A 97 -3.77 -5.95 13.35
N ASP A 98 -4.71 -5.87 12.42
CA ASP A 98 -5.84 -6.79 12.32
C ASP A 98 -5.43 -7.92 11.37
N TYR A 99 -5.28 -9.13 11.89
CA TYR A 99 -4.88 -10.29 11.10
C TYR A 99 -6.06 -11.26 10.92
N ARG A 100 -6.39 -11.53 9.67
CA ARG A 100 -7.40 -12.51 9.26
C ARG A 100 -6.71 -13.80 8.85
N LYS A 101 -6.69 -14.76 9.78
CA LYS A 101 -5.93 -16.01 9.63
C LYS A 101 -6.35 -16.81 8.40
N ASP A 102 -7.66 -17.00 8.20
CA ASP A 102 -8.19 -17.82 7.11
C ASP A 102 -7.90 -17.19 5.74
N ALA A 103 -8.04 -15.89 5.63
CA ALA A 103 -7.70 -15.12 4.42
C ALA A 103 -6.20 -14.89 4.23
N LYS A 104 -5.38 -15.10 5.28
CA LYS A 104 -3.95 -14.73 5.32
C LYS A 104 -3.72 -13.27 4.98
N VAL A 105 -4.55 -12.39 5.53
CA VAL A 105 -4.53 -10.97 5.28
C VAL A 105 -4.23 -10.21 6.56
N GLY A 106 -3.29 -9.27 6.49
CA GLY A 106 -3.00 -8.30 7.53
C GLY A 106 -3.48 -6.91 7.12
N ILE A 107 -4.08 -6.17 8.06
CA ILE A 107 -4.59 -4.83 7.85
C ILE A 107 -3.99 -3.91 8.90
N VAL A 108 -3.25 -2.91 8.47
CA VAL A 108 -2.71 -1.83 9.30
C VAL A 108 -3.56 -0.58 9.11
N GLY A 109 -3.90 0.09 10.21
CA GLY A 109 -4.67 1.33 10.17
C GLY A 109 -6.18 1.17 10.07
N GLY A 110 -6.68 -0.05 10.26
CA GLY A 110 -8.11 -0.38 10.29
C GLY A 110 -8.82 -0.33 8.94
N PHE A 111 -10.10 -0.64 8.96
CA PHE A 111 -10.94 -0.61 7.77
C PHE A 111 -11.37 0.83 7.44
N PRO A 112 -11.40 1.21 6.15
CA PRO A 112 -12.01 2.45 5.73
C PRO A 112 -13.53 2.40 5.92
N GLU A 113 -14.15 3.54 6.16
CA GLU A 113 -15.61 3.64 6.06
C GLU A 113 -16.04 3.37 4.62
N PRO A 114 -17.09 2.57 4.42
CA PRO A 114 -17.64 2.33 3.08
C PRO A 114 -18.12 3.62 2.42
N ASP A 115 -17.56 3.96 1.27
CA ASP A 115 -17.91 5.14 0.47
C ASP A 115 -18.36 4.80 -0.95
N GLY A 116 -18.46 3.49 -1.25
CA GLY A 116 -18.88 2.98 -2.55
C GLY A 116 -20.39 3.09 -2.79
N ILE A 117 -20.76 3.13 -4.07
CA ILE A 117 -22.15 3.09 -4.53
C ILE A 117 -22.48 1.66 -4.99
N GLY A 118 -23.58 1.10 -4.46
CA GLY A 118 -24.04 -0.24 -4.81
C GLY A 118 -23.51 -1.33 -3.89
N LYS A 119 -23.56 -2.58 -4.38
CA LYS A 119 -23.17 -3.78 -3.64
C LYS A 119 -22.21 -4.63 -4.46
N VAL A 120 -21.19 -5.18 -3.81
CA VAL A 120 -20.33 -6.22 -4.36
C VAL A 120 -20.68 -7.52 -3.66
N VAL A 121 -20.92 -8.58 -4.43
CA VAL A 121 -21.23 -9.91 -3.91
C VAL A 121 -20.10 -10.83 -4.30
N ILE A 122 -19.53 -11.53 -3.31
CA ILE A 122 -18.52 -12.58 -3.52
C ILE A 122 -19.24 -13.91 -3.34
N ALA A 123 -19.24 -14.76 -4.38
CA ALA A 123 -19.87 -16.07 -4.36
C ALA A 123 -18.82 -17.16 -4.56
N THR A 124 -18.89 -18.20 -3.74
CA THR A 124 -17.97 -19.35 -3.79
C THR A 124 -18.72 -20.66 -3.89
N GLY A 125 -18.11 -21.68 -4.48
CA GLY A 125 -18.73 -22.98 -4.75
C GLY A 125 -18.28 -24.13 -3.86
N GLY A 126 -17.44 -23.90 -2.86
CA GLY A 126 -16.95 -24.97 -1.98
C GLY A 126 -16.09 -24.47 -0.83
N THR A 127 -15.81 -25.35 0.13
CA THR A 127 -15.06 -25.00 1.34
C THR A 127 -13.61 -24.59 1.06
N SER A 128 -13.02 -25.09 -0.01
CA SER A 128 -11.65 -24.72 -0.43
C SER A 128 -11.54 -23.28 -0.95
N ASP A 129 -12.65 -22.69 -1.38
CA ASP A 129 -12.69 -21.32 -1.90
C ASP A 129 -12.91 -20.27 -0.80
N ILE A 130 -13.41 -20.69 0.37
CA ILE A 130 -13.72 -19.78 1.49
C ILE A 130 -12.50 -18.92 1.90
N PRO A 131 -11.30 -19.49 2.12
CA PRO A 131 -10.14 -18.69 2.52
C PRO A 131 -9.72 -17.64 1.48
N VAL A 132 -10.06 -17.84 0.21
CA VAL A 132 -9.77 -16.89 -0.88
C VAL A 132 -10.83 -15.80 -0.94
N ALA A 133 -12.07 -16.14 -0.58
CA ALA A 133 -13.19 -15.21 -0.58
C ALA A 133 -13.23 -14.31 0.67
N GLU A 134 -12.71 -14.80 1.79
CA GLU A 134 -12.67 -14.09 3.07
C GLU A 134 -11.82 -12.82 3.01
#